data_f56cca16c691b4075e639e97e7278e0a
#
_entry.id   f56cca16c691b4075e639e97e7278e0a
#
_cell.length_a   1.000
_cell.length_b   1.000
_cell.length_c   1.000
_cell.angle_alpha   90.00
_cell.angle_beta   90.00
_cell.angle_gamma   90.00
#
_symmetry.space_group_name_H-M   'P 1'
#
loop_
_entity.id
_entity.type
_entity.pdbx_description
1 polymer ?
#
loop_
_entity_poly.entity_id
_entity_poly.type
_entity_poly.pdbx_seq_one_letter_code
_entity_poly.pdbx_strand_id
1 'polypeptide(L)'
;GKPEFPAADGKGMMYDNIEDKNEIVRLDAASKTLTATWALSDCESPSGLAIDRAKGRLFPVCDGGKMAVVDTGTGKTIANPAIGEGPDAAGFDPEHQLAFSSNGDGTVSVVDASGADYKTIESVTTEKGARTMAFDPSNGKIYVVTAQFGPRPTATPDNPRPRPSILPDSFVVLVLSR
;
A
#
# COMPACT_ATOMS: atom_id res chain seq x y z
N GLY A 1 -1.34 13.71 13.16
CA GLY A 1 -1.02 12.35 12.75
C GLY A 1 0.10 12.34 11.71
N LYS A 2 0.51 11.16 11.32
CA LYS A 2 1.52 10.90 10.30
C LYS A 2 0.81 10.50 9.01
N PRO A 3 0.55 11.42 8.07
CA PRO A 3 -0.05 11.09 6.78
C PRO A 3 0.94 10.30 5.92
N GLU A 4 0.42 9.36 5.14
CA GLU A 4 1.20 8.50 4.24
C GLU A 4 0.67 8.63 2.79
N PHE A 5 0.17 7.57 2.19
CA PHE A 5 -0.28 7.60 0.80
C PHE A 5 -1.72 8.10 0.68
N PRO A 6 -1.96 9.13 -0.17
CA PRO A 6 -3.31 9.59 -0.50
C PRO A 6 -3.86 8.89 -1.75
N ALA A 7 -5.19 8.81 -1.84
CA ALA A 7 -5.93 8.39 -3.02
C ALA A 7 -7.08 9.35 -3.31
N ALA A 8 -7.36 9.61 -4.60
CA ALA A 8 -8.45 10.49 -5.03
C ALA A 8 -9.52 9.72 -5.80
N ASP A 9 -10.79 9.98 -5.51
CA ASP A 9 -11.92 9.33 -6.19
C ASP A 9 -12.23 9.88 -7.59
N GLY A 10 -11.61 11.00 -7.96
CA GLY A 10 -11.87 11.70 -9.21
C GLY A 10 -13.19 12.52 -9.21
N LYS A 11 -13.88 12.60 -8.07
CA LYS A 11 -15.15 13.33 -7.89
C LYS A 11 -15.07 14.41 -6.82
N GLY A 12 -13.85 14.72 -6.37
CA GLY A 12 -13.57 15.79 -5.42
C GLY A 12 -13.21 15.32 -4.01
N MET A 13 -13.28 14.02 -3.71
CA MET A 13 -12.84 13.50 -2.42
C MET A 13 -11.42 12.93 -2.52
N MET A 14 -10.64 13.19 -1.48
CA MET A 14 -9.34 12.58 -1.24
C MET A 14 -9.39 11.76 0.06
N TYR A 15 -8.65 10.70 0.07
CA TYR A 15 -8.47 9.81 1.23
C TYR A 15 -6.99 9.72 1.54
N ASP A 16 -6.63 9.68 2.82
CA ASP A 16 -5.23 9.62 3.25
C ASP A 16 -5.11 8.72 4.47
N ASN A 17 -4.13 7.83 4.44
CA ASN A 17 -3.79 6.99 5.59
C ASN A 17 -3.08 7.83 6.65
N ILE A 18 -3.49 7.67 7.91
CA ILE A 18 -2.81 8.25 9.07
C ILE A 18 -2.17 7.11 9.86
N GLU A 19 -0.90 6.82 9.56
CA GLU A 19 -0.16 5.66 10.02
C GLU A 19 -0.20 5.49 11.54
N ASP A 20 0.17 6.54 12.28
CA ASP A 20 0.29 6.51 13.74
C ASP A 20 -1.05 6.44 14.50
N LYS A 21 -2.17 6.44 13.78
CA LYS A 21 -3.52 6.38 14.35
C LYS A 21 -4.37 5.23 13.86
N ASN A 22 -3.88 4.45 12.90
CA ASN A 22 -4.62 3.35 12.29
C ASN A 22 -5.98 3.81 11.73
N GLU A 23 -5.96 4.93 11.01
CA GLU A 23 -7.19 5.53 10.47
C GLU A 23 -7.00 6.05 9.05
N ILE A 24 -8.11 6.22 8.33
CA ILE A 24 -8.18 6.96 7.08
C ILE A 24 -8.95 8.25 7.33
N VAL A 25 -8.44 9.34 6.81
CA VAL A 25 -9.16 10.61 6.74
C VAL A 25 -9.72 10.84 5.34
N ARG A 26 -10.92 11.43 5.25
CA ARG A 26 -11.52 11.89 4.01
C ARG A 26 -11.56 13.40 3.97
N LEU A 27 -11.07 13.98 2.88
CA LEU A 27 -11.01 15.42 2.65
C LEU A 27 -11.82 15.78 1.41
N ASP A 28 -12.51 16.90 1.46
CA ASP A 28 -13.06 17.56 0.28
C ASP A 28 -11.97 18.46 -0.31
N ALA A 29 -11.57 18.18 -1.56
CA ALA A 29 -10.46 18.87 -2.21
C ALA A 29 -10.80 20.34 -2.58
N ALA A 30 -12.06 20.66 -2.80
CA ALA A 30 -12.49 22.02 -3.16
C ALA A 30 -12.52 22.95 -1.95
N SER A 31 -13.15 22.52 -0.87
CA SER A 31 -13.22 23.27 0.39
C SER A 31 -11.97 23.13 1.26
N LYS A 32 -11.11 22.14 0.98
CA LYS A 32 -9.92 21.77 1.76
C LYS A 32 -10.27 21.42 3.22
N THR A 33 -11.41 20.79 3.43
CA THR A 33 -11.90 20.43 4.76
C THR A 33 -11.89 18.94 4.99
N LEU A 34 -11.57 18.54 6.22
CA LEU A 34 -11.74 17.18 6.70
C LEU A 34 -13.24 16.89 6.85
N THR A 35 -13.73 15.86 6.15
CA THR A 35 -15.16 15.50 6.12
C THR A 35 -15.46 14.22 6.90
N ALA A 36 -14.48 13.37 7.13
CA ALA A 36 -14.62 12.17 7.93
C ALA A 36 -13.25 11.65 8.41
N THR A 37 -13.27 10.89 9.49
CA THR A 37 -12.15 10.09 10.01
C THR A 37 -12.70 8.70 10.32
N TRP A 38 -12.03 7.66 9.82
CA TRP A 38 -12.46 6.27 9.93
C TRP A 38 -11.36 5.42 10.55
N ALA A 39 -11.64 4.85 11.70
CA ALA A 39 -10.75 3.88 12.31
C ALA A 39 -10.72 2.58 11.48
N LEU A 40 -9.53 2.07 11.22
CA LEU A 40 -9.33 0.81 10.52
C LEU A 40 -9.43 -0.35 11.50
N SER A 41 -10.15 -1.40 11.12
CA SER A 41 -10.25 -2.62 11.90
C SER A 41 -9.23 -3.64 11.39
N ASP A 42 -8.46 -4.25 12.30
CA ASP A 42 -7.43 -5.27 12.00
C ASP A 42 -6.41 -4.82 10.94
N CYS A 43 -5.95 -3.56 11.07
CA CYS A 43 -5.00 -2.92 10.16
C CYS A 43 -4.16 -1.91 10.97
N GLU A 44 -2.91 -2.24 11.21
CA GLU A 44 -1.98 -1.41 11.97
C GLU A 44 -1.03 -0.69 11.03
N SER A 45 -0.66 0.54 11.38
CA SER A 45 0.31 1.35 10.64
C SER A 45 0.06 1.35 9.13
N PRO A 46 -1.13 1.81 8.64
CA PRO A 46 -1.43 1.82 7.22
C PRO A 46 -0.46 2.73 6.46
N SER A 47 0.15 2.22 5.38
CA SER A 47 1.12 2.94 4.55
C SER A 47 0.57 3.21 3.14
N GLY A 48 0.72 2.30 2.20
CA GLY A 48 0.20 2.43 0.84
C GLY A 48 -1.32 2.45 0.80
N LEU A 49 -1.89 3.18 -0.17
CA LEU A 49 -3.33 3.28 -0.36
C LEU A 49 -3.68 3.24 -1.85
N ALA A 50 -4.51 2.29 -2.25
CA ALA A 50 -5.11 2.25 -3.58
C ALA A 50 -6.63 2.43 -3.51
N ILE A 51 -7.25 2.73 -4.66
CA ILE A 51 -8.70 2.95 -4.75
C ILE A 51 -9.31 2.30 -5.99
N ASP A 52 -10.37 1.54 -5.81
CA ASP A 52 -11.35 1.24 -6.84
C ASP A 52 -12.41 2.36 -6.88
N ARG A 53 -12.27 3.26 -7.86
CA ARG A 53 -13.19 4.39 -8.02
C ARG A 53 -14.59 3.98 -8.46
N ALA A 54 -14.71 2.84 -9.13
CA ALA A 54 -16.00 2.37 -9.65
C ALA A 54 -16.87 1.81 -8.54
N LYS A 55 -16.32 0.96 -7.69
CA LYS A 55 -17.03 0.33 -6.56
C LYS A 55 -16.94 1.14 -5.26
N GLY A 56 -16.11 2.20 -5.20
CA GLY A 56 -15.87 2.98 -3.99
C GLY A 56 -15.20 2.13 -2.90
N ARG A 57 -14.07 1.52 -3.23
CA ARG A 57 -13.29 0.71 -2.28
C ARG A 57 -11.88 1.25 -2.15
N LEU A 58 -11.41 1.37 -0.93
CA LEU A 58 -10.02 1.69 -0.60
C LEU A 58 -9.30 0.42 -0.16
N PHE A 59 -8.01 0.36 -0.48
CA PHE A 59 -7.14 -0.76 -0.19
C PHE A 59 -5.88 -0.24 0.54
N PRO A 60 -5.98 0.15 1.83
CA PRO A 60 -4.80 0.43 2.63
C PRO A 60 -4.04 -0.87 2.92
N VAL A 61 -2.71 -0.83 2.80
CA VAL A 61 -1.83 -1.92 3.18
C VAL A 61 -1.19 -1.62 4.53
N CYS A 62 -1.15 -2.61 5.42
CA CYS A 62 -0.93 -2.41 6.84
C CYS A 62 0.13 -3.37 7.38
N ASP A 63 0.86 -2.95 8.41
CA ASP A 63 1.74 -3.84 9.15
C ASP A 63 0.98 -5.06 9.69
N GLY A 64 1.70 -6.15 9.97
CA GLY A 64 1.08 -7.42 10.34
C GLY A 64 0.50 -8.20 9.16
N GLY A 65 0.96 -7.89 7.93
CA GLY A 65 0.62 -8.66 6.72
C GLY A 65 -0.85 -8.60 6.34
N LYS A 66 -1.47 -7.43 6.43
CA LYS A 66 -2.88 -7.23 6.11
C LYS A 66 -3.09 -6.14 5.07
N MET A 67 -4.08 -6.33 4.20
CA MET A 67 -4.69 -5.27 3.41
C MET A 67 -6.13 -5.10 3.94
N ALA A 68 -6.50 -3.90 4.37
CA ALA A 68 -7.91 -3.66 4.65
C ALA A 68 -8.66 -3.29 3.37
N VAL A 69 -9.92 -3.66 3.30
CA VAL A 69 -10.84 -3.20 2.25
C VAL A 69 -11.89 -2.31 2.90
N VAL A 70 -11.90 -1.03 2.54
CA VAL A 70 -12.77 -0.03 3.18
C VAL A 70 -13.79 0.50 2.18
N ASP A 71 -15.05 0.51 2.59
CA ASP A 71 -16.15 1.10 1.82
C ASP A 71 -16.16 2.62 1.97
N THR A 72 -16.02 3.37 0.87
CA THR A 72 -15.95 4.85 0.91
C THR A 72 -17.26 5.53 1.26
N GLY A 73 -18.38 4.85 1.14
CA GLY A 73 -19.70 5.39 1.51
C GLY A 73 -19.95 5.34 3.01
N THR A 74 -19.43 4.32 3.68
CA THR A 74 -19.66 4.08 5.11
C THR A 74 -18.44 4.25 5.99
N GLY A 75 -17.24 4.20 5.43
CA GLY A 75 -15.98 4.20 6.16
C GLY A 75 -15.67 2.90 6.90
N LYS A 76 -16.44 1.84 6.64
CA LYS A 76 -16.26 0.57 7.33
C LYS A 76 -15.25 -0.32 6.62
N THR A 77 -14.38 -0.97 7.40
CA THR A 77 -13.61 -2.11 6.93
C THR A 77 -14.56 -3.30 6.69
N ILE A 78 -14.53 -3.86 5.48
CA ILE A 78 -15.42 -4.94 5.06
C ILE A 78 -14.69 -6.25 4.83
N ALA A 79 -13.37 -6.23 4.69
CA ALA A 79 -12.51 -7.42 4.58
C ALA A 79 -11.06 -7.06 4.96
N ASN A 80 -10.28 -8.09 5.33
CA ASN A 80 -8.85 -7.99 5.64
C ASN A 80 -8.08 -9.17 5.04
N PRO A 81 -7.89 -9.24 3.70
CA PRO A 81 -7.08 -10.29 3.10
C PRO A 81 -5.63 -10.22 3.59
N ALA A 82 -5.02 -11.40 3.77
CA ALA A 82 -3.61 -11.49 4.15
C ALA A 82 -2.70 -11.10 2.97
N ILE A 83 -1.62 -10.39 3.25
CA ILE A 83 -0.57 -10.00 2.30
C ILE A 83 0.80 -10.34 2.87
N GLY A 84 1.90 -10.04 2.15
CA GLY A 84 3.26 -10.19 2.68
C GLY A 84 3.60 -9.18 3.77
N GLU A 85 4.75 -9.39 4.42
CA GLU A 85 5.20 -8.59 5.56
C GLU A 85 5.92 -7.29 5.14
N GLY A 86 5.71 -6.25 5.94
CA GLY A 86 6.32 -4.93 5.73
C GLY A 86 5.86 -4.26 4.44
N PRO A 87 4.55 -4.18 4.18
CA PRO A 87 4.03 -3.54 2.98
C PRO A 87 4.35 -2.04 2.97
N ASP A 88 4.45 -1.46 1.78
CA ASP A 88 4.76 -0.04 1.62
C ASP A 88 3.87 0.63 0.57
N ALA A 89 3.66 0.01 -0.58
CA ALA A 89 2.84 0.59 -1.63
C ALA A 89 1.68 -0.33 -2.02
N ALA A 90 0.58 0.30 -2.45
CA ALA A 90 -0.61 -0.36 -2.96
C ALA A 90 -0.91 0.09 -4.39
N GLY A 91 -1.53 -0.80 -5.18
CA GLY A 91 -2.00 -0.52 -6.53
C GLY A 91 -3.35 -1.16 -6.79
N PHE A 92 -4.06 -0.69 -7.80
CA PHE A 92 -5.33 -1.29 -8.22
C PHE A 92 -5.43 -1.32 -9.74
N ASP A 93 -5.75 -2.49 -10.26
CA ASP A 93 -6.06 -2.73 -11.68
C ASP A 93 -7.58 -2.73 -11.87
N PRO A 94 -8.15 -1.69 -12.49
CA PRO A 94 -9.59 -1.60 -12.69
C PRO A 94 -10.11 -2.54 -13.79
N GLU A 95 -9.25 -2.97 -14.73
CA GLU A 95 -9.64 -3.86 -15.81
C GLU A 95 -9.84 -5.30 -15.30
N HIS A 96 -8.90 -5.79 -14.49
CA HIS A 96 -8.96 -7.16 -13.97
C HIS A 96 -9.48 -7.23 -12.54
N GLN A 97 -9.79 -6.08 -11.91
CA GLN A 97 -10.27 -5.98 -10.54
C GLN A 97 -9.32 -6.64 -9.54
N LEU A 98 -8.04 -6.27 -9.62
CA LEU A 98 -6.98 -6.78 -8.75
C LEU A 98 -6.40 -5.64 -7.91
N ALA A 99 -6.25 -5.87 -6.61
CA ALA A 99 -5.48 -4.99 -5.74
C ALA A 99 -4.10 -5.61 -5.48
N PHE A 100 -3.08 -4.76 -5.38
CA PHE A 100 -1.69 -5.17 -5.21
C PHE A 100 -1.09 -4.55 -3.95
N SER A 101 -0.20 -5.30 -3.31
CA SER A 101 0.67 -4.82 -2.24
C SER A 101 2.10 -5.24 -2.52
N SER A 102 3.02 -4.30 -2.53
CA SER A 102 4.46 -4.60 -2.54
C SER A 102 5.00 -4.65 -1.12
N ASN A 103 5.69 -5.74 -0.78
CA ASN A 103 6.02 -6.10 0.58
C ASN A 103 7.55 -6.15 0.78
N GLY A 104 8.00 -5.72 1.94
CA GLY A 104 9.42 -5.68 2.31
C GLY A 104 10.06 -7.07 2.43
N ASP A 105 9.27 -8.10 2.62
CA ASP A 105 9.72 -9.50 2.65
C ASP A 105 10.20 -10.04 1.29
N GLY A 106 9.98 -9.29 0.21
CA GLY A 106 10.34 -9.65 -1.16
C GLY A 106 9.21 -10.32 -1.91
N THR A 107 7.99 -9.88 -1.68
CA THR A 107 6.81 -10.36 -2.41
C THR A 107 5.94 -9.22 -2.93
N VAL A 108 5.15 -9.50 -3.95
CA VAL A 108 3.97 -8.71 -4.33
C VAL A 108 2.74 -9.58 -4.16
N SER A 109 1.84 -9.18 -3.28
CA SER A 109 0.56 -9.86 -3.07
C SER A 109 -0.48 -9.37 -4.05
N VAL A 110 -1.26 -10.30 -4.60
CA VAL A 110 -2.36 -10.03 -5.54
C VAL A 110 -3.67 -10.44 -4.87
N VAL A 111 -4.56 -9.48 -4.71
CA VAL A 111 -5.89 -9.66 -4.08
C VAL A 111 -6.97 -9.54 -5.14
N ASP A 112 -7.81 -10.55 -5.26
CA ASP A 112 -9.01 -10.51 -6.10
C ASP A 112 -10.07 -9.61 -5.46
N ALA A 113 -10.41 -8.53 -6.15
CA ALA A 113 -11.44 -7.57 -5.77
C ALA A 113 -12.68 -7.61 -6.70
N SER A 114 -12.78 -8.63 -7.54
CA SER A 114 -13.91 -8.79 -8.46
C SER A 114 -15.23 -9.10 -7.74
N GLY A 115 -15.15 -9.93 -6.70
CA GLY A 115 -16.27 -10.37 -5.86
C GLY A 115 -16.37 -9.62 -4.53
N ALA A 116 -17.06 -10.23 -3.57
CA ALA A 116 -17.23 -9.72 -2.21
C ALA A 116 -16.26 -10.33 -1.19
N ASP A 117 -15.55 -11.38 -1.57
CA ASP A 117 -14.73 -12.18 -0.64
C ASP A 117 -13.33 -11.57 -0.39
N TYR A 118 -12.81 -10.80 -1.34
CA TYR A 118 -11.49 -10.16 -1.28
C TYR A 118 -10.39 -11.11 -0.81
N LYS A 119 -10.02 -12.06 -1.66
CA LYS A 119 -9.03 -13.09 -1.31
C LYS A 119 -7.68 -12.80 -1.95
N THR A 120 -6.60 -13.03 -1.24
CA THR A 120 -5.27 -13.12 -1.83
C THR A 120 -5.20 -14.38 -2.69
N ILE A 121 -4.97 -14.18 -3.98
CA ILE A 121 -4.96 -15.26 -4.98
C ILE A 121 -3.55 -15.64 -5.42
N GLU A 122 -2.59 -14.74 -5.21
CA GLU A 122 -1.21 -14.97 -5.59
C GLU A 122 -0.24 -14.17 -4.70
N SER A 123 0.96 -14.71 -4.51
CA SER A 123 2.10 -14.03 -3.92
C SER A 123 3.30 -14.21 -4.85
N VAL A 124 3.62 -13.16 -5.60
CA VAL A 124 4.71 -13.15 -6.58
C VAL A 124 6.02 -12.87 -5.87
N THR A 125 7.01 -13.75 -6.02
CA THR A 125 8.34 -13.54 -5.43
C THR A 125 9.08 -12.43 -6.19
N THR A 126 9.63 -11.50 -5.44
CA THR A 126 10.49 -10.41 -5.89
C THR A 126 11.80 -10.42 -5.12
N GLU A 127 12.47 -9.29 -5.00
CA GLU A 127 13.65 -9.16 -4.16
C GLU A 127 13.31 -8.53 -2.81
N LYS A 128 13.98 -8.98 -1.76
CA LYS A 128 13.81 -8.43 -0.41
C LYS A 128 14.04 -6.91 -0.39
N GLY A 129 13.11 -6.19 0.19
CA GLY A 129 13.13 -4.73 0.22
C GLY A 129 12.54 -4.05 -1.03
N ALA A 130 12.11 -4.81 -2.05
CA ALA A 130 11.41 -4.30 -3.23
C ALA A 130 9.96 -3.95 -2.90
N ARG A 131 9.75 -2.89 -2.11
CA ARG A 131 8.44 -2.53 -1.58
C ARG A 131 7.87 -1.21 -2.13
N THR A 132 8.69 -0.36 -2.74
CA THR A 132 8.19 0.81 -3.46
C THR A 132 7.71 0.38 -4.84
N MET A 133 6.47 0.68 -5.18
CA MET A 133 5.79 0.14 -6.36
C MET A 133 5.07 1.23 -7.16
N ALA A 134 5.00 1.03 -8.48
CA ALA A 134 4.07 1.71 -9.36
C ALA A 134 3.33 0.69 -10.24
N PHE A 135 2.04 0.87 -10.42
CA PHE A 135 1.23 0.13 -11.38
C PHE A 135 0.92 1.01 -12.58
N ASP A 136 1.15 0.51 -13.78
CA ASP A 136 0.80 1.17 -15.03
C ASP A 136 -0.44 0.50 -15.65
N PRO A 137 -1.62 1.13 -15.56
CA PRO A 137 -2.86 0.54 -16.08
C PRO A 137 -2.89 0.49 -17.62
N SER A 138 -2.01 1.21 -18.31
CA SER A 138 -1.98 1.20 -19.77
C SER A 138 -1.41 -0.09 -20.37
N ASN A 139 -0.59 -0.80 -19.62
CA ASN A 139 0.07 -2.05 -20.06
C ASN A 139 -0.04 -3.20 -19.04
N GLY A 140 -0.73 -2.99 -17.91
CA GLY A 140 -0.93 -3.99 -16.86
C GLY A 140 0.33 -4.39 -16.10
N LYS A 141 1.41 -3.60 -16.18
CA LYS A 141 2.68 -3.91 -15.53
C LYS A 141 2.81 -3.29 -14.16
N ILE A 142 3.45 -4.03 -13.27
CA ILE A 142 3.88 -3.56 -11.95
C ILE A 142 5.39 -3.36 -11.98
N TYR A 143 5.84 -2.23 -11.51
CA TYR A 143 7.25 -1.88 -11.35
C TYR A 143 7.56 -1.78 -9.88
N VAL A 144 8.52 -2.56 -9.40
CA VAL A 144 9.04 -2.48 -8.03
C VAL A 144 10.53 -2.20 -8.06
N VAL A 145 11.04 -1.46 -7.08
CA VAL A 145 12.44 -1.05 -7.06
C VAL A 145 13.11 -1.48 -5.77
N THR A 146 14.36 -1.88 -5.88
CA THR A 146 15.23 -2.16 -4.74
C THR A 146 16.69 -1.95 -5.07
N ALA A 147 17.56 -2.17 -4.10
CA ALA A 147 19.03 -2.16 -4.25
C ALA A 147 19.61 -3.15 -3.24
N GLN A 148 20.87 -3.52 -3.44
CA GLN A 148 21.61 -4.25 -2.41
C GLN A 148 22.12 -3.28 -1.35
N PHE A 149 22.03 -3.70 -0.10
CA PHE A 149 22.44 -2.90 1.04
C PHE A 149 23.65 -3.53 1.73
N GLY A 150 24.58 -2.70 2.14
CA GLY A 150 25.69 -3.09 3.00
C GLY A 150 25.21 -3.51 4.41
N PRO A 151 26.12 -3.89 5.29
CA PRO A 151 25.76 -4.20 6.67
C PRO A 151 25.18 -2.97 7.37
N ARG A 152 24.18 -3.22 8.24
CA ARG A 152 23.62 -2.13 9.04
C ARG A 152 24.67 -1.61 10.03
N PRO A 153 24.96 -0.32 10.08
CA PRO A 153 25.89 0.24 11.06
C PRO A 153 25.37 0.01 12.49
N THR A 154 26.30 0.01 13.46
CA THR A 154 25.93 -0.11 14.87
C THR A 154 25.13 1.13 15.31
N ALA A 155 24.03 0.89 16.03
CA ALA A 155 23.24 1.97 16.59
C ALA A 155 24.06 2.78 17.59
N THR A 156 23.85 4.10 17.60
CA THR A 156 24.43 5.04 18.56
C THR A 156 23.31 5.81 19.26
N PRO A 157 23.58 6.46 20.42
CA PRO A 157 22.57 7.30 21.07
C PRO A 157 22.00 8.38 20.17
N ASP A 158 22.83 8.98 19.30
CA ASP A 158 22.42 10.04 18.37
C ASP A 158 21.75 9.48 17.09
N ASN A 159 21.97 8.20 16.77
CA ASN A 159 21.34 7.51 15.64
C ASN A 159 20.95 6.08 16.04
N PRO A 160 19.81 5.92 16.72
CA PRO A 160 19.39 4.62 17.24
C PRO A 160 18.93 3.64 16.15
N ARG A 161 18.69 4.10 14.93
CA ARG A 161 18.26 3.29 13.78
C ARG A 161 19.02 3.65 12.51
N PRO A 162 20.34 3.39 12.45
CA PRO A 162 21.14 3.74 11.29
C PRO A 162 20.67 2.92 10.07
N ARG A 163 20.59 3.59 8.92
CA ARG A 163 20.28 2.92 7.66
C ARG A 163 21.56 2.33 7.07
N PRO A 164 21.51 1.11 6.50
CA PRO A 164 22.64 0.58 5.75
C PRO A 164 22.89 1.43 4.49
N SER A 165 24.14 1.46 4.02
CA SER A 165 24.48 2.09 2.74
C SER A 165 23.97 1.23 1.58
N ILE A 166 23.57 1.89 0.50
CA ILE A 166 23.31 1.21 -0.77
C ILE A 166 24.66 0.87 -1.41
N LEU A 167 24.80 -0.38 -1.88
CA LEU A 167 25.99 -0.79 -2.61
C LEU A 167 26.00 -0.13 -4.00
N PRO A 168 27.18 0.31 -4.51
CA PRO A 168 27.28 0.89 -5.84
C PRO A 168 26.73 -0.07 -6.91
N ASP A 169 26.10 0.48 -7.94
CA ASP A 169 25.60 -0.22 -9.13
C ASP A 169 24.60 -1.35 -8.85
N SER A 170 23.96 -1.35 -7.68
CA SER A 170 23.03 -2.42 -7.23
C SER A 170 21.56 -2.06 -7.37
N PHE A 171 21.21 -0.85 -7.81
CA PHE A 171 19.82 -0.46 -8.02
C PHE A 171 19.21 -1.26 -9.17
N VAL A 172 18.03 -1.83 -8.93
CA VAL A 172 17.27 -2.59 -9.92
C VAL A 172 15.81 -2.15 -9.97
N VAL A 173 15.24 -2.24 -11.15
CA VAL A 173 13.80 -2.15 -11.38
C VAL A 173 13.32 -3.53 -11.84
N LEU A 174 12.49 -4.16 -11.04
CA LEU A 174 11.81 -5.41 -11.40
C LEU A 174 10.50 -5.05 -12.09
N VAL A 175 10.22 -5.71 -13.21
CA VAL A 175 9.00 -5.52 -13.98
C VAL A 175 8.20 -6.82 -13.93
N LEU A 176 7.02 -6.76 -13.33
CA LEU A 176 6.09 -7.87 -13.25
C LEU A 176 5.03 -7.69 -14.31
N SER A 177 4.71 -8.75 -15.03
CA SER A 177 3.64 -8.80 -16.01
C SER A 177 2.89 -10.12 -15.88
N ARG A 178 1.67 -10.12 -16.27
CA ARG A 178 0.88 -11.34 -16.47
C ARG A 178 1.38 -12.11 -17.68
#